data_6674ea58b7a25fa6b911859c48df3109
#
_entry.id   6674ea58b7a25fa6b911859c48df3109
#
_cell.length_a   1.000
_cell.length_b   1.000
_cell.length_c   1.000
_cell.angle_alpha   90.00
_cell.angle_beta   90.00
_cell.angle_gamma   90.00
#
_symmetry.space_group_name_H-M   'P 1'
#
loop_
_entity.id
_entity.type
_entity.pdbx_description
1 polymer ?
#
loop_
_entity_poly.entity_id
_entity_poly.type
_entity_poly.pdbx_seq_one_letter_code
_entity_poly.pdbx_strand_id
1 'polypeptide(L)'
;VSEPGDSPSPTAPRQPRYARDSHCAACGAPYAGLPAPDAWPRTCARCGTTAYRNPLPVAVALLPVTGPDATGLVVITRTIEPQKGGAALPGGFIDHGEDWRTAVVRELREETGIEAAAPDVRLADVLSDTDGHLLVFGLLPARPLASLPPSTPTDETSGHTVLYAPRPLTFPLHTEAANAWFADRYSHR
;
A
#
# COMPACT_ATOMS: atom_id res chain seq x y z
N VAL A 1 -43.49 31.42 -19.17
CA VAL A 1 -42.97 30.82 -17.90
C VAL A 1 -42.47 29.42 -18.29
N SER A 2 -41.16 29.28 -18.43
CA SER A 2 -40.51 28.01 -18.77
C SER A 2 -40.09 27.36 -17.47
N GLU A 3 -40.50 26.11 -17.25
CA GLU A 3 -40.08 25.31 -16.10
C GLU A 3 -38.61 24.92 -16.22
N PRO A 4 -37.82 24.91 -15.11
CA PRO A 4 -36.44 24.44 -15.13
C PRO A 4 -36.42 22.92 -15.18
N GLY A 5 -35.71 22.38 -16.18
CA GLY A 5 -35.48 20.96 -16.37
C GLY A 5 -34.74 20.30 -15.19
N ASP A 6 -35.35 19.24 -14.70
CA ASP A 6 -34.81 18.35 -13.66
C ASP A 6 -33.58 17.59 -14.20
N SER A 7 -32.41 17.94 -13.68
CA SER A 7 -31.17 17.23 -13.98
C SER A 7 -31.16 15.90 -13.21
N PRO A 8 -30.90 14.76 -13.86
CA PRO A 8 -30.84 13.48 -13.15
C PRO A 8 -29.70 13.46 -12.12
N SER A 9 -30.05 13.21 -10.88
CA SER A 9 -29.11 12.98 -9.78
C SER A 9 -28.11 11.86 -10.13
N PRO A 10 -26.83 11.93 -9.72
CA PRO A 10 -25.86 10.90 -9.96
C PRO A 10 -26.32 9.59 -9.34
N THR A 11 -26.46 8.56 -10.17
CA THR A 11 -26.90 7.21 -9.78
C THR A 11 -25.92 6.65 -8.76
N ALA A 12 -26.38 6.33 -7.56
CA ALA A 12 -25.59 5.66 -6.54
C ALA A 12 -24.95 4.38 -7.11
N PRO A 13 -23.69 4.05 -6.73
CA PRO A 13 -23.03 2.86 -7.25
C PRO A 13 -23.88 1.62 -6.94
N ARG A 14 -24.19 0.85 -7.99
CA ARG A 14 -24.96 -0.40 -7.83
C ARG A 14 -24.19 -1.34 -6.92
N GLN A 15 -24.76 -1.72 -5.80
CA GLN A 15 -24.23 -2.79 -4.96
C GLN A 15 -24.06 -4.07 -5.81
N PRO A 16 -22.93 -4.79 -5.68
CA PRO A 16 -22.74 -6.02 -6.42
C PRO A 16 -23.86 -7.01 -6.10
N ARG A 17 -24.42 -7.65 -7.14
CA ARG A 17 -25.56 -8.60 -7.01
C ARG A 17 -25.22 -9.84 -6.15
N TYR A 18 -23.92 -10.09 -5.92
CA TYR A 18 -23.41 -11.24 -5.20
C TYR A 18 -22.35 -10.81 -4.20
N ALA A 19 -22.27 -11.51 -3.07
CA ALA A 19 -21.18 -11.34 -2.13
C ALA A 19 -19.81 -11.61 -2.84
N ARG A 20 -18.79 -10.87 -2.46
CA ARG A 20 -17.43 -11.07 -2.97
C ARG A 20 -17.03 -12.55 -2.82
N ASP A 21 -16.41 -13.12 -3.82
CA ASP A 21 -15.92 -14.50 -3.84
C ASP A 21 -17.00 -15.59 -3.63
N SER A 22 -18.28 -15.27 -3.88
CA SER A 22 -19.37 -16.23 -3.76
C SER A 22 -19.55 -17.19 -4.94
N HIS A 23 -18.88 -16.90 -6.07
CA HIS A 23 -19.00 -17.66 -7.31
C HIS A 23 -17.62 -18.02 -7.87
N CYS A 24 -17.56 -19.16 -8.55
CA CYS A 24 -16.35 -19.61 -9.26
C CYS A 24 -16.02 -18.66 -10.41
N ALA A 25 -14.81 -18.11 -10.42
CA ALA A 25 -14.33 -17.20 -11.46
C ALA A 25 -14.19 -17.87 -12.84
N ALA A 26 -14.02 -19.21 -12.87
CA ALA A 26 -13.85 -19.96 -14.12
C ALA A 26 -15.17 -20.28 -14.82
N CYS A 27 -16.26 -20.60 -14.09
CA CYS A 27 -17.51 -21.05 -14.72
C CYS A 27 -18.77 -20.34 -14.22
N GLY A 28 -18.63 -19.39 -13.30
CA GLY A 28 -19.75 -18.59 -12.76
C GLY A 28 -20.69 -19.37 -11.81
N ALA A 29 -20.38 -20.62 -11.47
CA ALA A 29 -21.22 -21.38 -10.56
C ALA A 29 -21.05 -20.88 -9.11
N PRO A 30 -22.13 -20.83 -8.30
CA PRO A 30 -22.01 -20.47 -6.89
C PRO A 30 -21.22 -21.53 -6.12
N TYR A 31 -20.44 -21.07 -5.13
CA TYR A 31 -19.82 -21.96 -4.15
C TYR A 31 -20.86 -22.37 -3.10
N ALA A 32 -21.76 -23.30 -3.48
CA ALA A 32 -22.79 -23.84 -2.57
C ALA A 32 -22.21 -24.92 -1.65
N GLY A 33 -22.70 -24.97 -0.40
CA GLY A 33 -22.39 -26.07 0.52
C GLY A 33 -20.99 -26.07 1.10
N LEU A 34 -20.28 -24.92 1.10
CA LEU A 34 -18.99 -24.82 1.78
C LEU A 34 -19.18 -24.92 3.30
N PRO A 35 -18.31 -25.68 4.00
CA PRO A 35 -18.42 -25.91 5.44
C PRO A 35 -18.24 -24.62 6.27
N ALA A 36 -17.56 -23.61 5.71
CA ALA A 36 -17.44 -22.28 6.29
C ALA A 36 -17.40 -21.22 5.17
N PRO A 37 -18.10 -20.08 5.32
CA PRO A 37 -18.12 -19.01 4.31
C PRO A 37 -16.74 -18.45 3.99
N ASP A 38 -15.81 -18.50 4.95
CA ASP A 38 -14.46 -17.93 4.86
C ASP A 38 -13.37 -18.99 4.60
N ALA A 39 -13.75 -20.27 4.37
CA ALA A 39 -12.78 -21.33 4.10
C ALA A 39 -12.11 -21.16 2.73
N TRP A 40 -10.81 -21.25 2.69
CA TRP A 40 -9.96 -21.25 1.51
C TRP A 40 -8.90 -22.37 1.61
N PRO A 41 -8.44 -22.98 0.49
CA PRO A 41 -8.90 -22.78 -0.87
C PRO A 41 -10.32 -23.34 -1.14
N ARG A 42 -10.96 -22.89 -2.26
CA ARG A 42 -12.31 -23.33 -2.65
C ARG A 42 -12.25 -24.13 -3.96
N THR A 43 -12.75 -25.34 -3.94
CA THR A 43 -12.92 -26.15 -5.14
C THR A 43 -14.36 -26.06 -5.66
N CYS A 44 -14.51 -25.70 -6.92
CA CYS A 44 -15.82 -25.58 -7.56
C CYS A 44 -16.40 -26.97 -7.84
N ALA A 45 -17.57 -27.28 -7.27
CA ALA A 45 -18.23 -28.57 -7.47
C ALA A 45 -18.67 -28.79 -8.93
N ARG A 46 -18.86 -27.71 -9.73
CA ARG A 46 -19.31 -27.80 -11.13
C ARG A 46 -18.18 -28.07 -12.10
N CYS A 47 -17.02 -27.38 -11.97
CA CYS A 47 -15.94 -27.46 -12.96
C CYS A 47 -14.62 -27.99 -12.39
N GLY A 48 -14.54 -28.30 -11.10
CA GLY A 48 -13.34 -28.83 -10.44
C GLY A 48 -12.22 -27.79 -10.23
N THR A 49 -12.38 -26.53 -10.69
CA THR A 49 -11.35 -25.50 -10.51
C THR A 49 -11.20 -25.15 -9.04
N THR A 50 -9.96 -25.16 -8.55
CA THR A 50 -9.63 -24.69 -7.21
C THR A 50 -9.19 -23.23 -7.26
N ALA A 51 -9.85 -22.39 -6.47
CA ALA A 51 -9.51 -20.98 -6.28
C ALA A 51 -8.80 -20.79 -4.94
N TYR A 52 -7.81 -19.91 -4.92
CA TYR A 52 -7.05 -19.49 -3.75
C TYR A 52 -7.37 -18.04 -3.43
N ARG A 53 -7.27 -17.67 -2.16
CA ARG A 53 -7.28 -16.27 -1.73
C ARG A 53 -5.89 -15.93 -1.22
N ASN A 54 -5.08 -15.38 -2.10
CA ASN A 54 -3.71 -14.99 -1.77
C ASN A 54 -3.69 -13.61 -1.11
N PRO A 55 -2.70 -13.32 -0.24
CA PRO A 55 -2.49 -11.98 0.25
C PRO A 55 -2.16 -11.02 -0.90
N LEU A 56 -2.56 -9.76 -0.74
CA LEU A 56 -2.22 -8.70 -1.67
C LEU A 56 -0.83 -8.15 -1.32
N PRO A 57 0.15 -8.20 -2.25
CA PRO A 57 1.48 -7.67 -1.99
C PRO A 57 1.50 -6.14 -2.06
N VAL A 58 2.17 -5.52 -1.09
CA VAL A 58 2.34 -4.07 -0.97
C VAL A 58 3.83 -3.77 -0.84
N ALA A 59 4.35 -2.86 -1.66
CA ALA A 59 5.72 -2.36 -1.56
C ALA A 59 5.73 -1.09 -0.72
N VAL A 60 6.67 -1.00 0.24
CA VAL A 60 6.79 0.16 1.14
C VAL A 60 8.24 0.64 1.16
N ALA A 61 8.46 1.94 0.96
CA ALA A 61 9.79 2.53 0.95
C ALA A 61 10.24 2.99 2.35
N LEU A 62 11.41 2.55 2.76
CA LEU A 62 12.18 3.11 3.86
C LEU A 62 13.31 3.94 3.26
N LEU A 63 13.13 5.26 3.15
CA LEU A 63 14.14 6.18 2.65
C LEU A 63 14.72 7.00 3.81
N PRO A 64 15.96 6.68 4.26
CA PRO A 64 16.66 7.48 5.25
C PRO A 64 17.10 8.83 4.69
N VAL A 65 16.96 9.89 5.48
CA VAL A 65 17.36 11.25 5.12
C VAL A 65 18.20 11.85 6.23
N THR A 66 19.43 12.22 5.88
CA THR A 66 20.37 12.86 6.81
C THR A 66 20.13 14.37 6.83
N GLY A 67 19.61 14.87 7.93
CA GLY A 67 19.50 16.28 8.26
C GLY A 67 20.73 16.79 9.01
N PRO A 68 20.73 18.06 9.41
CA PRO A 68 21.87 18.66 10.12
C PRO A 68 22.14 18.03 11.49
N ASP A 69 21.07 17.65 12.21
CA ASP A 69 21.18 17.17 13.60
C ASP A 69 20.87 15.68 13.76
N ALA A 70 20.16 15.07 12.81
CA ALA A 70 19.74 13.68 12.89
C ALA A 70 19.43 13.08 11.51
N THR A 71 19.38 11.75 11.46
CA THR A 71 18.85 11.01 10.30
C THR A 71 17.43 10.54 10.61
N GLY A 72 16.50 10.74 9.66
CA GLY A 72 15.10 10.36 9.78
C GLY A 72 14.62 9.57 8.57
N LEU A 73 13.33 9.26 8.51
CA LEU A 73 12.67 8.57 7.39
C LEU A 73 11.71 9.52 6.66
N VAL A 74 11.67 9.42 5.34
CA VAL A 74 10.63 10.07 4.54
C VAL A 74 9.27 9.47 4.90
N VAL A 75 8.30 10.33 5.16
CA VAL A 75 6.90 9.98 5.36
C VAL A 75 6.01 10.91 4.53
N ILE A 76 4.85 10.44 4.16
CA ILE A 76 3.81 11.19 3.45
C ILE A 76 2.64 11.50 4.38
N THR A 77 1.83 12.48 4.02
CA THR A 77 0.51 12.70 4.63
C THR A 77 -0.57 12.34 3.59
N ARG A 78 -1.39 11.36 3.90
CA ARG A 78 -2.43 10.84 3.00
C ARG A 78 -3.55 11.85 2.75
N THR A 79 -4.04 11.93 1.52
CA THR A 79 -5.22 12.73 1.15
C THR A 79 -6.44 11.88 0.82
N ILE A 80 -6.27 10.55 0.71
CA ILE A 80 -7.30 9.58 0.35
C ILE A 80 -7.64 8.63 1.51
N GLU A 81 -8.84 8.05 1.46
CA GLU A 81 -9.23 6.96 2.37
C GLU A 81 -8.53 5.63 1.99
N PRO A 82 -8.32 4.71 2.94
CA PRO A 82 -8.57 4.87 4.37
C PRO A 82 -7.54 5.77 5.05
N GLN A 83 -7.93 6.35 6.21
CA GLN A 83 -7.02 7.11 7.08
C GLN A 83 -6.49 8.42 6.47
N LYS A 84 -7.34 9.16 5.81
CA LYS A 84 -7.05 10.51 5.32
C LYS A 84 -6.51 11.42 6.43
N GLY A 85 -5.45 12.19 6.14
CA GLY A 85 -4.75 13.06 7.10
C GLY A 85 -3.69 12.34 7.94
N GLY A 86 -3.59 11.02 7.86
CA GLY A 86 -2.61 10.25 8.59
C GLY A 86 -1.24 10.23 7.92
N ALA A 87 -0.17 10.09 8.74
CA ALA A 87 1.19 9.94 8.25
C ALA A 87 1.50 8.48 7.96
N ALA A 88 2.13 8.19 6.82
CA ALA A 88 2.54 6.85 6.42
C ALA A 88 3.92 6.85 5.77
N LEU A 89 4.57 5.70 5.69
CA LEU A 89 5.69 5.50 4.77
C LEU A 89 5.17 5.47 3.34
N PRO A 90 5.91 5.96 2.33
CA PRO A 90 5.50 5.83 0.93
C PRO A 90 5.34 4.37 0.53
N GLY A 91 4.25 4.06 -0.19
CA GLY A 91 4.02 2.68 -0.63
C GLY A 91 2.61 2.39 -1.10
N GLY A 92 2.49 1.35 -1.93
CA GLY A 92 1.26 0.88 -2.52
C GLY A 92 1.33 -0.54 -3.05
N PHE A 93 0.33 -0.97 -3.80
CA PHE A 93 0.27 -2.33 -4.32
C PHE A 93 1.35 -2.60 -5.37
N ILE A 94 1.90 -3.82 -5.33
CA ILE A 94 2.79 -4.32 -6.38
C ILE A 94 1.92 -4.78 -7.53
N ASP A 95 2.18 -4.27 -8.74
CA ASP A 95 1.42 -4.63 -9.93
C ASP A 95 1.74 -6.04 -10.44
N HIS A 96 0.80 -6.62 -11.17
CA HIS A 96 1.01 -7.96 -11.75
C HIS A 96 2.22 -7.98 -12.68
N GLY A 97 3.21 -8.82 -12.36
CA GLY A 97 4.45 -8.95 -13.12
C GLY A 97 5.52 -7.89 -12.80
N GLU A 98 5.25 -6.98 -11.88
CA GLU A 98 6.21 -5.99 -11.42
C GLU A 98 7.20 -6.58 -10.41
N ASP A 99 8.50 -6.26 -10.54
CA ASP A 99 9.48 -6.54 -9.49
C ASP A 99 9.24 -5.64 -8.27
N TRP A 100 9.30 -6.21 -7.07
CA TRP A 100 8.98 -5.49 -5.84
C TRP A 100 9.89 -4.28 -5.58
N ARG A 101 11.16 -4.29 -6.05
CA ARG A 101 12.06 -3.13 -5.93
C ARG A 101 11.62 -2.00 -6.86
N THR A 102 11.13 -2.38 -8.04
CA THR A 102 10.53 -1.44 -9.00
C THR A 102 9.29 -0.80 -8.39
N ALA A 103 8.42 -1.58 -7.76
CA ALA A 103 7.25 -1.07 -7.04
C ALA A 103 7.65 -0.08 -5.93
N VAL A 104 8.66 -0.40 -5.10
CA VAL A 104 9.16 0.51 -4.05
C VAL A 104 9.57 1.86 -4.61
N VAL A 105 10.34 1.90 -5.71
CA VAL A 105 10.81 3.18 -6.27
C VAL A 105 9.72 3.89 -7.07
N ARG A 106 8.79 3.17 -7.69
CA ARG A 106 7.63 3.76 -8.36
C ARG A 106 6.74 4.49 -7.36
N GLU A 107 6.33 3.80 -6.29
CA GLU A 107 5.49 4.37 -5.24
C GLU A 107 6.16 5.58 -4.56
N LEU A 108 7.46 5.46 -4.23
CA LEU A 108 8.23 6.59 -3.70
C LEU A 108 8.16 7.80 -4.63
N ARG A 109 8.35 7.60 -5.94
CA ARG A 109 8.29 8.69 -6.92
C ARG A 109 6.89 9.26 -7.06
N GLU A 110 5.86 8.42 -7.16
CA GLU A 110 4.46 8.84 -7.37
C GLU A 110 3.93 9.65 -6.20
N GLU A 111 4.27 9.26 -4.97
CA GLU A 111 3.78 9.92 -3.76
C GLU A 111 4.65 11.10 -3.29
N THR A 112 5.92 11.17 -3.69
CA THR A 112 6.85 12.18 -3.15
C THR A 112 7.62 12.97 -4.21
N GLY A 113 7.66 12.52 -5.46
CA GLY A 113 8.53 13.06 -6.51
C GLY A 113 10.00 12.69 -6.35
N ILE A 114 10.37 11.83 -5.39
CA ILE A 114 11.75 11.45 -5.13
C ILE A 114 12.14 10.28 -6.06
N GLU A 115 13.13 10.50 -6.93
CA GLU A 115 13.66 9.47 -7.81
C GLU A 115 14.65 8.55 -7.09
N ALA A 116 14.58 7.25 -7.34
CA ALA A 116 15.51 6.24 -6.84
C ALA A 116 15.71 5.11 -7.87
N ALA A 117 16.77 4.33 -7.73
CA ALA A 117 17.03 3.20 -8.60
C ALA A 117 16.67 1.87 -7.93
N ALA A 118 15.90 1.04 -8.63
CA ALA A 118 15.48 -0.27 -8.10
C ALA A 118 16.64 -1.19 -7.65
N PRO A 119 17.81 -1.22 -8.34
CA PRO A 119 18.94 -2.02 -7.86
C PRO A 119 19.51 -1.59 -6.50
N ASP A 120 19.28 -0.34 -6.07
CA ASP A 120 19.76 0.17 -4.78
C ASP A 120 18.86 -0.24 -3.62
N VAL A 121 17.66 -0.78 -3.90
CA VAL A 121 16.70 -1.19 -2.90
C VAL A 121 17.13 -2.53 -2.28
N ARG A 122 17.34 -2.55 -0.98
CA ARG A 122 17.58 -3.78 -0.20
C ARG A 122 16.33 -4.18 0.58
N LEU A 123 16.10 -5.47 0.73
CA LEU A 123 15.02 -5.96 1.58
C LEU A 123 15.32 -5.63 3.04
N ALA A 124 14.43 -4.88 3.69
CA ALA A 124 14.49 -4.62 5.13
C ALA A 124 13.67 -5.65 5.90
N ASP A 125 12.40 -5.81 5.54
CA ASP A 125 11.49 -6.73 6.22
C ASP A 125 10.34 -7.17 5.32
N VAL A 126 9.63 -8.23 5.75
CA VAL A 126 8.36 -8.66 5.17
C VAL A 126 7.40 -8.95 6.31
N LEU A 127 6.31 -8.19 6.37
CA LEU A 127 5.30 -8.29 7.42
C LEU A 127 3.93 -8.58 6.82
N SER A 128 3.08 -9.30 7.57
CA SER A 128 1.70 -9.61 7.16
C SER A 128 0.71 -9.00 8.13
N ASP A 129 -0.40 -8.47 7.62
CA ASP A 129 -1.53 -8.10 8.44
C ASP A 129 -2.62 -9.18 8.46
N THR A 130 -3.65 -8.98 9.29
CA THR A 130 -4.81 -9.86 9.38
C THR A 130 -5.83 -9.62 8.28
N ASP A 131 -5.71 -8.53 7.53
CA ASP A 131 -6.64 -8.12 6.48
C ASP A 131 -6.26 -8.72 5.11
N GLY A 132 -5.14 -9.43 5.07
CA GLY A 132 -4.68 -10.17 3.89
C GLY A 132 -3.72 -9.36 3.02
N HIS A 133 -2.89 -8.50 3.60
CA HIS A 133 -1.79 -7.86 2.91
C HIS A 133 -0.44 -8.45 3.33
N LEU A 134 0.49 -8.48 2.39
CA LEU A 134 1.89 -8.83 2.59
C LEU A 134 2.74 -7.60 2.24
N LEU A 135 3.25 -6.91 3.27
CA LEU A 135 4.05 -5.70 3.09
C LEU A 135 5.52 -6.05 2.93
N VAL A 136 6.12 -5.61 1.84
CA VAL A 136 7.55 -5.77 1.53
C VAL A 136 8.22 -4.41 1.73
N PHE A 137 9.04 -4.29 2.78
CA PHE A 137 9.74 -3.05 3.10
C PHE A 137 11.10 -2.99 2.41
N GLY A 138 11.24 -2.06 1.47
CA GLY A 138 12.49 -1.79 0.76
C GLY A 138 13.27 -0.65 1.40
N LEU A 139 14.50 -0.94 1.84
CA LEU A 139 15.42 0.06 2.39
C LEU A 139 16.28 0.63 1.27
N LEU A 140 16.27 1.93 1.13
CA LEU A 140 17.06 2.70 0.19
C LEU A 140 18.33 3.28 0.87
N PRO A 141 19.37 3.62 0.09
CA PRO A 141 20.51 4.37 0.60
C PRO A 141 20.10 5.71 1.20
N ALA A 142 20.75 6.10 2.30
CA ALA A 142 20.52 7.39 2.92
C ALA A 142 20.89 8.56 1.96
N ARG A 143 20.11 9.64 2.02
CA ARG A 143 20.33 10.86 1.22
C ARG A 143 20.41 12.11 2.10
N PRO A 144 21.18 13.12 1.71
CA PRO A 144 21.12 14.43 2.35
C PRO A 144 19.73 15.07 2.20
N LEU A 145 19.24 15.73 3.24
CA LEU A 145 17.97 16.49 3.20
C LEU A 145 17.94 17.49 2.03
N ALA A 146 19.06 18.16 1.78
CA ALA A 146 19.19 19.15 0.70
C ALA A 146 19.07 18.54 -0.73
N SER A 147 19.14 17.22 -0.87
CA SER A 147 18.96 16.54 -2.16
C SER A 147 17.53 16.17 -2.47
N LEU A 148 16.61 16.33 -1.53
CA LEU A 148 15.20 16.05 -1.77
C LEU A 148 14.56 17.13 -2.63
N PRO A 149 13.66 16.78 -3.56
CA PRO A 149 12.85 17.75 -4.28
C PRO A 149 11.93 18.50 -3.30
N PRO A 150 11.39 19.67 -3.67
CA PRO A 150 10.34 20.33 -2.90
C PRO A 150 9.17 19.38 -2.68
N SER A 151 8.65 19.37 -1.44
CA SER A 151 7.43 18.60 -1.12
C SER A 151 6.23 19.25 -1.81
N THR A 152 5.60 18.53 -2.72
CA THR A 152 4.42 18.97 -3.48
C THR A 152 3.27 17.99 -3.29
N PRO A 153 2.01 18.47 -3.24
CA PRO A 153 0.86 17.58 -3.23
C PRO A 153 0.78 16.73 -4.51
N THR A 154 0.26 15.52 -4.36
CA THR A 154 -0.14 14.62 -5.44
C THR A 154 -1.63 14.30 -5.30
N ASP A 155 -2.18 13.41 -6.15
CA ASP A 155 -3.58 12.97 -6.03
C ASP A 155 -3.84 12.21 -4.71
N GLU A 156 -2.81 11.56 -4.15
CA GLU A 156 -2.92 10.68 -2.99
C GLU A 156 -2.29 11.25 -1.71
N THR A 157 -1.43 12.26 -1.83
CA THR A 157 -0.70 12.83 -0.69
C THR A 157 -0.69 14.35 -0.69
N SER A 158 -0.66 14.98 0.48
CA SER A 158 -0.43 16.43 0.60
C SER A 158 1.05 16.80 0.56
N GLY A 159 1.91 15.84 0.22
CA GLY A 159 3.36 15.97 0.15
C GLY A 159 4.07 15.09 1.18
N HIS A 160 5.41 15.21 1.18
CA HIS A 160 6.29 14.45 2.07
C HIS A 160 6.97 15.32 3.12
N THR A 161 7.39 14.69 4.21
CA THR A 161 8.20 15.28 5.28
C THR A 161 9.19 14.24 5.81
N VAL A 162 10.07 14.63 6.74
CA VAL A 162 11.03 13.72 7.37
C VAL A 162 10.66 13.50 8.84
N LEU A 163 10.51 12.26 9.22
CA LEU A 163 10.28 11.80 10.58
C LEU A 163 11.64 11.55 11.26
N TYR A 164 12.03 12.38 12.22
CA TYR A 164 13.33 12.29 12.91
C TYR A 164 13.31 11.51 14.24
N ALA A 165 12.16 11.04 14.68
CA ALA A 165 12.03 10.24 15.89
C ALA A 165 10.88 9.24 15.76
N PRO A 166 10.94 8.09 16.46
CA PRO A 166 9.85 7.13 16.48
C PRO A 166 8.53 7.77 16.90
N ARG A 167 7.46 7.52 16.14
CA ARG A 167 6.08 7.86 16.52
C ARG A 167 5.11 6.91 15.81
N PRO A 168 3.89 6.77 16.31
CA PRO A 168 2.84 6.03 15.60
C PRO A 168 2.59 6.61 14.21
N LEU A 169 2.54 5.74 13.20
CA LEU A 169 2.09 6.02 11.85
C LEU A 169 0.67 5.47 11.68
N THR A 170 0.03 5.86 10.60
CA THR A 170 -1.34 5.49 10.29
C THR A 170 -1.58 3.97 10.29
N PHE A 171 -0.63 3.23 9.72
CA PHE A 171 -0.71 1.77 9.65
C PHE A 171 0.21 1.13 10.69
N PRO A 172 -0.29 0.13 11.46
CA PRO A 172 0.50 -0.52 12.51
C PRO A 172 1.83 -1.11 12.00
N LEU A 173 1.83 -1.77 10.83
CA LEU A 173 3.04 -2.36 10.24
C LEU A 173 4.04 -1.30 9.75
N HIS A 174 3.58 -0.12 9.30
CA HIS A 174 4.46 1.02 9.01
C HIS A 174 5.12 1.54 10.29
N THR A 175 4.38 1.60 11.39
CA THR A 175 4.93 1.95 12.71
C THR A 175 5.98 0.95 13.15
N GLU A 176 5.70 -0.35 12.99
CA GLU A 176 6.63 -1.42 13.35
C GLU A 176 7.94 -1.33 12.57
N ALA A 177 7.85 -1.20 11.24
CA ALA A 177 9.02 -1.08 10.38
C ALA A 177 9.83 0.20 10.65
N ALA A 178 9.17 1.35 10.85
CA ALA A 178 9.84 2.60 11.21
C ALA A 178 10.55 2.48 12.56
N ASN A 179 9.91 1.93 13.59
CA ASN A 179 10.54 1.69 14.89
C ASN A 179 11.71 0.72 14.80
N ALA A 180 11.62 -0.32 13.96
CA ALA A 180 12.71 -1.25 13.70
C ALA A 180 13.92 -0.55 13.08
N TRP A 181 13.67 0.36 12.12
CA TRP A 181 14.72 1.15 11.51
C TRP A 181 15.38 2.11 12.54
N PHE A 182 14.61 2.87 13.31
CA PHE A 182 15.14 3.73 14.38
C PHE A 182 15.91 2.97 15.46
N ALA A 183 15.58 1.70 15.68
CA ALA A 183 16.30 0.80 16.57
C ALA A 183 17.51 0.10 15.92
N ASP A 184 17.92 0.54 14.70
CA ASP A 184 19.05 0.02 13.94
C ASP A 184 18.97 -1.48 13.57
N ARG A 185 17.76 -2.04 13.52
CA ARG A 185 17.57 -3.48 13.24
C ARG A 185 17.80 -3.88 11.77
N TYR A 186 17.94 -2.91 10.85
CA TYR A 186 18.12 -3.17 9.43
C TYR A 186 19.51 -2.89 8.88
N SER A 187 20.49 -2.45 9.73
CA SER A 187 21.85 -2.10 9.30
C SER A 187 22.73 -3.29 8.96
N HIS A 188 22.40 -4.49 9.46
CA HIS A 188 23.23 -5.69 9.35
C HIS A 188 22.65 -6.79 8.46
N ARG A 189 21.65 -6.48 7.63
CA ARG A 189 21.04 -7.45 6.71
C ARG A 189 21.45 -7.21 5.26
#